data_030ad120bb32be9f88eb93ef4c26c816
#
_entry.id   030ad120bb32be9f88eb93ef4c26c816
#
_cell.length_a   1.000
_cell.length_b   1.000
_cell.length_c   1.000
_cell.angle_alpha   90.00
_cell.angle_beta   90.00
_cell.angle_gamma   90.00
#
_symmetry.space_group_name_H-M   'P 1'
#
loop_
_entity.id
_entity.type
_entity.pdbx_description
1 polymer ?
#
loop_
_entity_poly.entity_id
_entity_poly.type
_entity_poly.pdbx_seq_one_letter_code
_entity_poly.pdbx_strand_id
1 'polypeptide(L)'
;MAYTFPSVELSSAPDSADTSKKYELGALGRTETGNMYRYVQVDVSDGVDWAAGHPVYIVYGGDSYECSADLSDAGTSGTGTNAAGIATATVDVSAYTDGTDTVYQWIQVAGSASVTLHSGTDVTNGLHVVWHDDGTVDLMAAGEEHLSMGYCIGGSGTTSLTIQLQGML
;
A
#
# COMPACT_ATOMS: atom_id res chain seq x y z
N MET A 1 -21.44 -21.94 5.04
CA MET A 1 -20.26 -21.95 5.92
C MET A 1 -19.60 -20.60 5.79
N ALA A 2 -19.50 -19.85 6.88
CA ALA A 2 -18.76 -18.60 6.88
C ALA A 2 -17.27 -18.97 6.99
N TYR A 3 -16.48 -18.65 5.99
CA TYR A 3 -15.03 -18.75 6.08
C TYR A 3 -14.54 -17.58 6.94
N THR A 4 -14.22 -17.85 8.17
CA THR A 4 -13.49 -16.92 9.02
C THR A 4 -12.02 -17.03 8.62
N PHE A 5 -11.50 -16.06 7.88
CA PHE A 5 -10.05 -15.94 7.71
C PHE A 5 -9.45 -15.67 9.09
N PRO A 6 -8.46 -16.45 9.56
CA PRO A 6 -7.79 -16.14 10.80
C PRO A 6 -7.11 -14.79 10.67
N SER A 7 -7.58 -13.80 11.43
CA SER A 7 -6.89 -12.52 11.54
C SER A 7 -5.83 -12.62 12.61
N VAL A 8 -4.65 -12.09 12.33
CA VAL A 8 -3.57 -11.95 13.31
C VAL A 8 -3.80 -10.65 14.08
N GLU A 9 -3.83 -10.75 15.42
CA GLU A 9 -3.79 -9.55 16.24
C GLU A 9 -2.36 -9.00 16.27
N LEU A 10 -2.22 -7.75 15.85
CA LEU A 10 -0.97 -7.01 15.85
C LEU A 10 -0.95 -6.07 17.05
N SER A 11 0.07 -6.19 17.91
CA SER A 11 0.22 -5.34 19.09
C SER A 11 0.48 -3.87 18.74
N SER A 12 1.01 -3.61 17.54
CA SER A 12 1.27 -2.26 17.00
C SER A 12 1.15 -2.29 15.48
N ALA A 13 1.17 -1.10 14.86
CA ALA A 13 1.34 -1.00 13.41
C ALA A 13 2.69 -1.62 13.02
N PRO A 14 2.74 -2.48 11.98
CA PRO A 14 4.00 -3.00 11.49
C PRO A 14 4.85 -1.87 10.91
N ASP A 15 6.15 -1.89 11.19
CA ASP A 15 7.10 -0.83 10.80
C ASP A 15 8.42 -1.39 10.23
N SER A 16 8.46 -2.68 9.90
CA SER A 16 9.65 -3.34 9.39
C SER A 16 9.30 -4.43 8.38
N ALA A 17 10.24 -4.68 7.47
CA ALA A 17 10.20 -5.81 6.57
C ALA A 17 10.87 -7.04 7.19
N ASP A 18 10.47 -8.21 6.73
CA ASP A 18 10.98 -9.52 7.18
C ASP A 18 11.75 -10.18 6.04
N THR A 19 12.91 -10.78 6.34
CA THR A 19 13.67 -11.61 5.38
C THR A 19 13.33 -13.09 5.47
N SER A 20 12.37 -13.44 6.30
CA SER A 20 11.82 -14.80 6.40
C SER A 20 10.31 -14.74 6.55
N LYS A 21 9.63 -15.64 5.86
CA LYS A 21 8.16 -15.72 5.89
C LYS A 21 7.67 -16.04 7.30
N LYS A 22 6.98 -15.12 7.93
CA LYS A 22 6.40 -15.27 9.28
C LYS A 22 4.92 -15.67 9.26
N TYR A 23 4.21 -15.28 8.20
CA TYR A 23 2.78 -15.53 8.04
C TYR A 23 2.50 -16.05 6.63
N GLU A 24 1.33 -16.65 6.42
CA GLU A 24 0.89 -16.97 5.06
C GLU A 24 0.64 -15.69 4.26
N LEU A 25 1.03 -15.71 2.98
CA LEU A 25 0.77 -14.59 2.08
C LEU A 25 -0.75 -14.33 1.97
N GLY A 26 -1.12 -13.07 2.02
CA GLY A 26 -2.52 -12.66 2.08
C GLY A 26 -3.14 -12.71 3.48
N ALA A 27 -2.41 -13.16 4.51
CA ALA A 27 -2.90 -13.13 5.89
C ALA A 27 -3.32 -11.71 6.28
N LEU A 28 -4.43 -11.59 6.98
CA LEU A 28 -4.94 -10.31 7.49
C LEU A 28 -4.51 -10.10 8.94
N GLY A 29 -3.97 -8.93 9.22
CA GLY A 29 -3.64 -8.47 10.56
C GLY A 29 -4.51 -7.28 10.97
N ARG A 30 -4.80 -7.14 12.26
CA ARG A 30 -5.55 -6.01 12.80
C ARG A 30 -4.90 -5.48 14.06
N THR A 31 -4.80 -4.16 14.19
CA THR A 31 -4.39 -3.49 15.41
C THR A 31 -5.59 -3.15 16.28
N GLU A 32 -5.36 -2.89 17.56
CA GLU A 32 -6.39 -2.40 18.50
C GLU A 32 -7.04 -1.09 18.02
N THR A 33 -6.32 -0.25 17.28
CA THR A 33 -6.83 0.99 16.68
C THR A 33 -7.79 0.76 15.52
N GLY A 34 -7.94 -0.49 15.07
CA GLY A 34 -8.85 -0.88 13.99
C GLY A 34 -8.24 -0.81 12.59
N ASN A 35 -6.97 -0.46 12.46
CA ASN A 35 -6.27 -0.53 11.18
C ASN A 35 -6.09 -1.99 10.76
N MET A 36 -6.25 -2.26 9.47
CA MET A 36 -6.08 -3.60 8.90
C MET A 36 -4.89 -3.64 7.96
N TYR A 37 -4.20 -4.76 7.99
CA TYR A 37 -2.97 -5.01 7.23
C TYR A 37 -3.07 -6.34 6.50
N ARG A 38 -2.34 -6.45 5.39
CA ARG A 38 -2.18 -7.69 4.63
C ARG A 38 -0.69 -8.02 4.52
N TYR A 39 -0.34 -9.29 4.76
CA TYR A 39 1.02 -9.78 4.64
C TYR A 39 1.31 -10.14 3.20
N VAL A 40 2.34 -9.54 2.62
CA VAL A 40 2.68 -9.67 1.20
C VAL A 40 4.17 -9.97 1.02
N GLN A 41 4.53 -10.48 -0.14
CA GLN A 41 5.91 -10.56 -0.61
C GLN A 41 6.23 -9.28 -1.37
N VAL A 42 7.44 -8.76 -1.18
CA VAL A 42 7.98 -7.63 -1.93
C VAL A 42 8.57 -8.16 -3.23
N ASP A 43 8.18 -7.60 -4.36
CA ASP A 43 8.87 -7.83 -5.63
C ASP A 43 10.22 -7.11 -5.59
N VAL A 44 11.30 -7.89 -5.56
CA VAL A 44 12.67 -7.36 -5.57
C VAL A 44 13.25 -7.30 -6.99
N SER A 45 12.53 -7.81 -7.99
CA SER A 45 12.97 -7.87 -9.38
C SER A 45 12.79 -6.54 -10.12
N ASP A 46 11.86 -5.69 -9.68
CA ASP A 46 11.56 -4.40 -10.31
C ASP A 46 12.62 -3.32 -10.02
N GLY A 47 13.44 -3.51 -8.97
CA GLY A 47 14.50 -2.59 -8.59
C GLY A 47 14.01 -1.26 -8.01
N VAL A 48 12.73 -1.13 -7.66
CA VAL A 48 12.14 0.08 -7.08
C VAL A 48 11.98 -0.05 -5.58
N ASP A 49 12.59 0.88 -4.84
CA ASP A 49 12.54 0.90 -3.39
C ASP A 49 11.13 1.23 -2.88
N TRP A 50 10.73 0.54 -1.81
CA TRP A 50 9.51 0.88 -1.09
C TRP A 50 9.77 2.01 -0.10
N ALA A 51 8.89 2.98 -0.05
CA ALA A 51 8.89 4.00 0.99
C ALA A 51 7.64 3.88 1.86
N ALA A 52 7.79 4.03 3.17
CA ALA A 52 6.65 4.06 4.08
C ALA A 52 5.67 5.17 3.69
N GLY A 53 4.37 4.84 3.64
CA GLY A 53 3.33 5.77 3.22
C GLY A 53 3.08 5.83 1.71
N HIS A 54 3.85 5.08 0.90
CA HIS A 54 3.62 4.98 -0.55
C HIS A 54 2.63 3.85 -0.89
N PRO A 55 1.78 4.03 -1.89
CA PRO A 55 0.94 2.97 -2.42
C PRO A 55 1.79 1.89 -3.09
N VAL A 56 1.29 0.65 -3.03
CA VAL A 56 1.86 -0.51 -3.73
C VAL A 56 0.74 -1.26 -4.44
N TYR A 57 1.07 -2.03 -5.48
CA TYR A 57 0.10 -2.81 -6.23
C TYR A 57 0.48 -4.29 -6.29
N ILE A 58 -0.48 -5.18 -6.63
CA ILE A 58 -0.21 -6.61 -6.82
C ILE A 58 0.39 -6.83 -8.20
N VAL A 59 1.52 -7.55 -8.26
CA VAL A 59 2.16 -7.95 -9.51
C VAL A 59 1.34 -9.05 -10.17
N TYR A 60 0.87 -8.79 -11.39
CA TYR A 60 0.12 -9.78 -12.17
C TYR A 60 1.06 -10.80 -12.82
N GLY A 61 0.89 -12.05 -12.46
CA GLY A 61 1.69 -13.15 -12.98
C GLY A 61 2.80 -13.63 -12.04
N GLY A 62 3.02 -12.91 -10.94
CA GLY A 62 3.86 -13.35 -9.83
C GLY A 62 3.16 -14.34 -8.90
N ASP A 63 3.78 -14.64 -7.78
CA ASP A 63 3.16 -15.40 -6.71
C ASP A 63 1.96 -14.64 -6.13
N SER A 64 0.98 -15.36 -5.60
CA SER A 64 -0.17 -14.74 -4.96
C SER A 64 0.29 -13.78 -3.87
N TYR A 65 -0.18 -12.52 -3.92
CA TYR A 65 0.19 -11.45 -3.00
C TYR A 65 1.66 -10.99 -3.08
N GLU A 66 2.31 -11.12 -4.22
CA GLU A 66 3.52 -10.37 -4.53
C GLU A 66 3.14 -8.94 -4.92
N CYS A 67 3.84 -7.97 -4.36
CA CYS A 67 3.54 -6.55 -4.56
C CYS A 67 4.81 -5.79 -4.98
N SER A 68 4.62 -4.78 -5.82
CA SER A 68 5.66 -3.86 -6.29
C SER A 68 5.32 -2.42 -5.89
N ALA A 69 6.35 -1.60 -5.75
CA ALA A 69 6.27 -0.16 -5.66
C ALA A 69 6.48 0.53 -7.02
N ASP A 70 6.81 -0.21 -8.09
CA ASP A 70 6.91 0.35 -9.45
C ASP A 70 5.53 0.58 -10.05
N LEU A 71 4.92 1.67 -9.65
CA LEU A 71 3.59 2.06 -10.13
C LEU A 71 3.58 2.45 -11.62
N SER A 72 4.74 2.69 -12.23
CA SER A 72 4.83 2.95 -13.67
C SER A 72 4.44 1.71 -14.48
N ASP A 73 4.73 0.52 -13.97
CA ASP A 73 4.33 -0.75 -14.57
C ASP A 73 2.85 -1.09 -14.35
N ALA A 74 2.24 -0.52 -13.30
CA ALA A 74 0.80 -0.63 -13.07
C ALA A 74 -0.06 0.16 -14.08
N GLY A 75 0.57 0.97 -14.92
CA GLY A 75 -0.07 1.87 -15.88
C GLY A 75 -0.01 3.32 -15.44
N THR A 76 -0.53 4.24 -16.25
CA THR A 76 -0.61 5.64 -15.88
C THR A 76 -1.63 5.85 -14.76
N SER A 77 -1.39 6.84 -13.90
CA SER A 77 -2.34 7.24 -12.85
C SER A 77 -3.76 7.43 -13.45
N GLY A 78 -4.76 6.95 -12.76
CA GLY A 78 -6.14 7.03 -13.23
C GLY A 78 -6.57 5.99 -14.29
N THR A 79 -5.67 5.16 -14.81
CA THR A 79 -6.02 4.15 -15.84
C THR A 79 -5.52 2.74 -15.54
N GLY A 80 -4.71 2.58 -14.51
CA GLY A 80 -4.02 1.34 -14.20
C GLY A 80 -4.72 0.45 -13.19
N THR A 81 -3.93 -0.41 -12.59
CA THR A 81 -4.34 -1.35 -11.54
C THR A 81 -4.65 -0.60 -10.24
N ASN A 82 -5.63 -1.09 -9.50
CA ASN A 82 -5.90 -0.57 -8.16
C ASN A 82 -4.72 -0.84 -7.23
N ALA A 83 -4.38 0.14 -6.38
CA ALA A 83 -3.43 -0.08 -5.32
C ALA A 83 -3.87 -1.25 -4.42
N ALA A 84 -2.92 -2.08 -4.01
CA ALA A 84 -3.17 -3.19 -3.09
C ALA A 84 -3.21 -2.73 -1.63
N GLY A 85 -2.53 -1.63 -1.33
CA GLY A 85 -2.41 -1.06 0.00
C GLY A 85 -1.33 0.01 0.08
N ILE A 86 -0.99 0.39 1.29
CA ILE A 86 0.05 1.36 1.61
C ILE A 86 1.21 0.65 2.31
N ALA A 87 2.42 0.85 1.82
CA ALA A 87 3.65 0.33 2.44
C ALA A 87 3.80 0.86 3.86
N THR A 88 4.11 -0.01 4.82
CA THR A 88 4.26 0.36 6.23
C THR A 88 5.70 0.66 6.62
N ALA A 89 6.66 0.19 5.83
CA ALA A 89 8.08 0.40 6.05
C ALA A 89 8.82 0.65 4.74
N THR A 90 10.00 1.23 4.84
CA THR A 90 10.93 1.37 3.74
C THR A 90 11.66 0.04 3.49
N VAL A 91 11.80 -0.36 2.24
CA VAL A 91 12.63 -1.48 1.79
C VAL A 91 13.57 -0.98 0.72
N ASP A 92 14.87 -1.08 0.97
CA ASP A 92 15.91 -0.87 -0.05
C ASP A 92 16.00 -2.16 -0.87
N VAL A 93 15.31 -2.18 -2.00
CA VAL A 93 15.21 -3.36 -2.88
C VAL A 93 16.58 -3.72 -3.45
N SER A 94 17.46 -2.74 -3.67
CA SER A 94 18.81 -2.96 -4.19
C SER A 94 19.71 -3.77 -3.25
N ALA A 95 19.34 -3.89 -1.97
CA ALA A 95 20.06 -4.73 -0.99
C ALA A 95 19.79 -6.23 -1.16
N TYR A 96 18.85 -6.63 -2.02
CA TYR A 96 18.40 -8.00 -2.22
C TYR A 96 18.70 -8.46 -3.65
N THR A 97 18.88 -9.77 -3.82
CA THR A 97 19.14 -10.40 -5.13
C THR A 97 17.91 -11.15 -5.60
N ASP A 98 17.37 -10.75 -6.75
CA ASP A 98 16.25 -11.44 -7.39
C ASP A 98 16.52 -12.95 -7.58
N GLY A 99 15.52 -13.76 -7.36
CA GLY A 99 15.57 -15.22 -7.44
C GLY A 99 16.36 -15.90 -6.31
N THR A 100 16.94 -15.14 -5.37
CA THR A 100 17.71 -15.66 -4.22
C THR A 100 17.13 -15.21 -2.90
N ASP A 101 16.84 -13.92 -2.79
CA ASP A 101 16.34 -13.32 -1.56
C ASP A 101 14.82 -13.13 -1.65
N THR A 102 14.16 -13.30 -0.53
CA THR A 102 12.72 -13.02 -0.39
C THR A 102 12.50 -12.05 0.75
N VAL A 103 11.71 -11.03 0.50
CA VAL A 103 11.36 -10.00 1.48
C VAL A 103 9.86 -9.97 1.66
N TYR A 104 9.41 -9.81 2.89
CA TYR A 104 8.00 -9.80 3.23
C TYR A 104 7.68 -8.56 4.05
N GLN A 105 6.47 -8.03 3.87
CA GLN A 105 6.02 -6.86 4.60
C GLN A 105 4.51 -6.91 4.81
N TRP A 106 4.05 -6.23 5.85
CA TRP A 106 2.66 -5.87 5.99
C TRP A 106 2.39 -4.58 5.21
N ILE A 107 1.34 -4.57 4.41
CA ILE A 107 0.80 -3.35 3.80
C ILE A 107 -0.51 -2.98 4.49
N GLN A 108 -0.77 -1.71 4.69
CA GLN A 108 -2.03 -1.27 5.28
C GLN A 108 -3.12 -1.24 4.21
N VAL A 109 -4.23 -1.94 4.46
CA VAL A 109 -5.35 -2.12 3.50
C VAL A 109 -6.65 -1.44 3.94
N ALA A 110 -6.77 -1.09 5.22
CA ALA A 110 -7.91 -0.34 5.72
C ALA A 110 -7.56 0.45 6.99
N GLY A 111 -8.37 1.45 7.31
CA GLY A 111 -8.18 2.32 8.46
C GLY A 111 -7.46 3.61 8.12
N SER A 112 -6.96 4.31 9.14
CA SER A 112 -6.27 5.60 8.98
C SER A 112 -4.81 5.39 8.59
N ALA A 113 -4.39 5.93 7.45
CA ALA A 113 -3.02 5.83 6.94
C ALA A 113 -2.43 7.23 6.69
N SER A 114 -1.13 7.36 6.97
CA SER A 114 -0.35 8.53 6.53
C SER A 114 0.23 8.24 5.15
N VAL A 115 0.04 9.15 4.20
CA VAL A 115 0.49 9.01 2.82
C VAL A 115 1.21 10.26 2.36
N THR A 116 2.11 10.13 1.38
CA THR A 116 2.80 11.26 0.75
C THR A 116 1.93 11.82 -0.37
N LEU A 117 1.77 13.14 -0.39
CA LEU A 117 0.98 13.84 -1.40
C LEU A 117 1.86 14.19 -2.61
N HIS A 118 1.31 14.04 -3.81
CA HIS A 118 1.97 14.47 -5.05
C HIS A 118 2.23 15.98 -5.03
N SER A 119 3.40 16.38 -5.54
CA SER A 119 3.84 17.78 -5.52
C SER A 119 2.91 18.68 -6.34
N GLY A 120 2.49 19.79 -5.73
CA GLY A 120 1.62 20.77 -6.37
C GLY A 120 0.13 20.50 -6.23
N THR A 121 -0.26 19.40 -5.62
CA THR A 121 -1.66 19.09 -5.31
C THR A 121 -2.05 19.64 -3.95
N ASP A 122 -3.25 20.17 -3.83
CA ASP A 122 -3.85 20.60 -2.55
C ASP A 122 -5.11 19.76 -2.30
N VAL A 123 -5.04 18.91 -1.27
CA VAL A 123 -6.15 18.03 -0.89
C VAL A 123 -6.68 18.47 0.46
N THR A 124 -7.99 18.69 0.52
CA THR A 124 -8.69 19.05 1.75
C THR A 124 -9.53 17.88 2.29
N ASN A 125 -9.91 17.97 3.57
CA ASN A 125 -10.72 16.94 4.22
C ASN A 125 -12.00 16.62 3.44
N GLY A 126 -12.28 15.33 3.31
CA GLY A 126 -13.45 14.79 2.61
C GLY A 126 -13.24 14.55 1.12
N LEU A 127 -12.17 15.03 0.52
CA LEU A 127 -11.85 14.73 -0.88
C LEU A 127 -11.23 13.35 -1.02
N HIS A 128 -11.57 12.65 -2.10
CA HIS A 128 -11.03 11.36 -2.44
C HIS A 128 -9.65 11.48 -3.09
N VAL A 129 -8.82 10.48 -2.85
CA VAL A 129 -7.48 10.39 -3.40
C VAL A 129 -7.28 9.09 -4.17
N VAL A 130 -6.41 9.16 -5.17
CA VAL A 130 -5.92 8.05 -5.99
C VAL A 130 -4.41 7.98 -5.88
N TRP A 131 -3.82 6.84 -6.26
CA TRP A 131 -2.36 6.73 -6.34
C TRP A 131 -1.83 7.46 -7.59
N HIS A 132 -0.59 7.90 -7.51
CA HIS A 132 0.17 8.52 -8.60
C HIS A 132 1.40 7.65 -8.94
N ASP A 133 1.86 7.68 -10.19
CA ASP A 133 2.95 6.85 -10.71
C ASP A 133 4.33 7.10 -10.06
N ASP A 134 4.50 8.22 -9.36
CA ASP A 134 5.69 8.53 -8.58
C ASP A 134 5.69 7.97 -7.14
N GLY A 135 4.73 7.10 -6.81
CA GLY A 135 4.60 6.53 -5.46
C GLY A 135 3.92 7.45 -4.44
N THR A 136 3.31 8.54 -4.89
CA THR A 136 2.55 9.46 -4.04
C THR A 136 1.03 9.26 -4.24
N VAL A 137 0.21 10.08 -3.58
CA VAL A 137 -1.23 10.14 -3.82
C VAL A 137 -1.60 11.50 -4.39
N ASP A 138 -2.63 11.52 -5.23
CA ASP A 138 -3.16 12.72 -5.85
C ASP A 138 -4.66 12.87 -5.60
N LEU A 139 -5.20 14.04 -5.89
CA LEU A 139 -6.63 14.29 -5.86
C LEU A 139 -7.30 13.49 -6.98
N MET A 140 -8.35 12.76 -6.63
CA MET A 140 -9.14 12.01 -7.61
C MET A 140 -9.81 12.96 -8.60
N ALA A 141 -9.58 12.75 -9.88
CA ALA A 141 -10.23 13.45 -10.97
C ALA A 141 -11.54 12.76 -11.40
N ALA A 142 -12.36 13.46 -12.18
CA ALA A 142 -13.60 12.89 -12.72
C ALA A 142 -13.27 11.72 -13.68
N GLY A 143 -13.91 10.58 -13.45
CA GLY A 143 -13.67 9.34 -14.21
C GLY A 143 -12.75 8.32 -13.51
N GLU A 144 -12.15 8.71 -12.37
CA GLU A 144 -11.22 7.88 -11.59
C GLU A 144 -11.88 7.25 -10.35
N GLU A 145 -13.20 7.34 -10.21
CA GLU A 145 -13.94 6.94 -9.01
C GLU A 145 -13.69 5.46 -8.63
N HIS A 146 -13.40 4.62 -9.63
CA HIS A 146 -13.08 3.21 -9.45
C HIS A 146 -11.67 2.96 -8.89
N LEU A 147 -10.80 3.97 -8.90
CA LEU A 147 -9.41 3.93 -8.40
C LEU A 147 -9.26 4.56 -7.02
N SER A 148 -10.35 5.05 -6.43
CA SER A 148 -10.30 5.69 -5.13
C SER A 148 -9.67 4.76 -4.07
N MET A 149 -8.57 5.21 -3.47
CA MET A 149 -7.93 4.54 -2.35
C MET A 149 -8.61 4.86 -1.02
N GLY A 150 -9.26 6.01 -0.94
CA GLY A 150 -9.87 6.52 0.26
C GLY A 150 -10.13 8.01 0.18
N TYR A 151 -10.33 8.63 1.33
CA TYR A 151 -10.58 10.08 1.42
C TYR A 151 -9.76 10.72 2.53
N CYS A 152 -9.39 11.98 2.33
CA CYS A 152 -8.63 12.77 3.30
C CYS A 152 -9.46 13.00 4.57
N ILE A 153 -8.86 12.70 5.74
CA ILE A 153 -9.45 12.93 7.07
C ILE A 153 -8.62 13.88 7.93
N GLY A 154 -7.41 14.20 7.51
CA GLY A 154 -6.52 15.09 8.26
C GLY A 154 -5.32 15.52 7.45
N GLY A 155 -4.88 16.73 7.74
CA GLY A 155 -3.83 17.40 7.01
C GLY A 155 -4.40 18.31 5.93
N SER A 156 -3.87 19.50 5.84
CA SER A 156 -3.97 20.38 4.68
C SER A 156 -2.55 20.80 4.39
N GLY A 157 -2.01 20.37 3.27
CA GLY A 157 -0.62 20.69 3.00
C GLY A 157 -0.09 20.00 1.76
N THR A 158 1.11 20.33 1.42
CA THR A 158 1.75 19.99 0.16
C THR A 158 2.63 18.74 0.22
N THR A 159 2.70 18.03 1.34
CA THR A 159 3.69 16.94 1.50
C THR A 159 3.13 15.63 2.06
N SER A 160 2.18 15.67 2.99
CA SER A 160 1.60 14.45 3.57
C SER A 160 0.17 14.66 4.04
N LEU A 161 -0.62 13.62 3.94
CA LEU A 161 -2.02 13.57 4.36
C LEU A 161 -2.26 12.38 5.29
N THR A 162 -3.31 12.50 6.10
CA THR A 162 -3.94 11.33 6.70
C THR A 162 -5.20 11.01 5.93
N ILE A 163 -5.29 9.79 5.42
CA ILE A 163 -6.46 9.30 4.68
C ILE A 163 -7.14 8.17 5.42
N GLN A 164 -8.46 8.06 5.22
CA GLN A 164 -9.21 6.87 5.58
C GLN A 164 -9.23 5.95 4.37
N LEU A 165 -8.50 4.83 4.44
CA LEU A 165 -8.51 3.81 3.38
C LEU A 165 -9.87 3.13 3.30
N GLN A 166 -10.37 2.96 2.08
CA GLN A 166 -11.63 2.28 1.79
C GLN A 166 -11.37 0.80 1.47
N GLY A 167 -10.95 0.01 2.45
CA GLY A 167 -10.87 -1.44 2.37
C GLY A 167 -10.39 -2.02 1.04
N MET A 168 -9.10 -2.03 0.81
CA MET A 168 -8.45 -2.66 -0.36
C MET A 168 -8.33 -4.18 -0.13
N LEU A 169 -9.47 -4.87 -0.05
CA LEU A 169 -9.56 -6.30 0.29
C LEU A 169 -9.78 -7.17 -0.94
#